data_14ffee85379236e790978967340866f4
#
_entry.id   14ffee85379236e790978967340866f4
#
_cell.length_a   1.000
_cell.length_b   1.000
_cell.length_c   1.000
_cell.angle_alpha   90.00
_cell.angle_beta   90.00
_cell.angle_gamma   90.00
#
_symmetry.space_group_name_H-M   'P 1'
#
loop_
_entity.id
_entity.type
_entity.pdbx_description
1 polymer ?
#
loop_
_entity_poly.entity_id
_entity_poly.type
_entity_poly.pdbx_seq_one_letter_code
_entity_poly.pdbx_strand_id
1 'polypeptide(L)'
;MEKIYLTNGKEVQIGDTLTKVSKVKDPFFGKGTVVQHIVVTKDILPKLLEAGIVTTTKPAKSVVETEVPMELEYYIQKIADKLGWKVEKVYNYLNSVDAILPAAAFSMVLREIAIELDKKYEDHIEKSPEIYVISMLDGRITKANKAHIKNYRNFAAFRTVSDTKIAYSIVRDILKEMFKNK
;
A
#
# COMPACT_ATOMS: atom_id res chain seq x y z
N MET A 1 -15.98 -2.05 -31.79
CA MET A 1 -16.02 -0.79 -31.02
C MET A 1 -14.73 -0.71 -30.20
N GLU A 2 -14.01 0.39 -30.32
CA GLU A 2 -12.85 0.61 -29.45
C GLU A 2 -13.32 0.76 -28.00
N LYS A 3 -12.62 0.08 -27.11
CA LYS A 3 -12.91 0.18 -25.67
C LYS A 3 -12.33 1.50 -25.14
N ILE A 4 -13.08 2.14 -24.25
CA ILE A 4 -12.72 3.42 -23.64
C ILE A 4 -12.50 3.18 -22.16
N TYR A 5 -11.48 3.78 -21.59
CA TYR A 5 -11.10 3.61 -20.19
C TYR A 5 -10.92 4.96 -19.50
N LEU A 6 -11.26 5.03 -18.24
CA LEU A 6 -10.78 6.11 -17.34
C LEU A 6 -9.29 5.96 -17.07
N THR A 7 -8.67 7.01 -16.58
CA THR A 7 -7.24 6.99 -16.16
C THR A 7 -6.93 5.94 -15.09
N ASN A 8 -7.92 5.50 -14.30
CA ASN A 8 -7.80 4.40 -13.33
C ASN A 8 -8.03 2.99 -13.93
N GLY A 9 -8.15 2.88 -15.25
CA GLY A 9 -8.34 1.61 -15.96
C GLY A 9 -9.75 1.06 -15.99
N LYS A 10 -10.75 1.73 -15.38
CA LYS A 10 -12.15 1.33 -15.45
C LYS A 10 -12.68 1.55 -16.87
N GLU A 11 -13.29 0.51 -17.44
CA GLU A 11 -13.95 0.60 -18.76
C GLU A 11 -15.19 1.51 -18.65
N VAL A 12 -15.36 2.37 -19.66
CA VAL A 12 -16.44 3.35 -19.75
C VAL A 12 -17.21 3.13 -21.04
N GLN A 13 -18.52 3.24 -21.00
CA GLN A 13 -19.40 3.12 -22.15
C GLN A 13 -20.13 4.45 -22.42
N ILE A 14 -20.59 4.62 -23.66
CA ILE A 14 -21.46 5.74 -23.99
C ILE A 14 -22.77 5.58 -23.19
N GLY A 15 -23.15 6.65 -22.48
CA GLY A 15 -24.29 6.66 -21.55
C GLY A 15 -23.84 6.66 -20.08
N ASP A 16 -22.60 6.28 -19.77
CA ASP A 16 -22.09 6.33 -18.39
C ASP A 16 -22.00 7.78 -17.89
N THR A 17 -22.23 7.94 -16.60
CA THR A 17 -22.06 9.23 -15.91
C THR A 17 -20.75 9.24 -15.15
N LEU A 18 -19.86 10.15 -15.52
CA LEU A 18 -18.61 10.39 -14.84
C LEU A 18 -18.81 11.47 -13.77
N THR A 19 -18.29 11.24 -12.57
CA THR A 19 -18.35 12.22 -11.49
C THR A 19 -16.95 12.77 -11.25
N LYS A 20 -16.77 14.06 -11.46
CA LYS A 20 -15.54 14.78 -11.16
C LYS A 20 -15.73 15.57 -9.88
N VAL A 21 -14.89 15.30 -8.90
CA VAL A 21 -14.85 16.05 -7.64
C VAL A 21 -13.63 16.96 -7.67
N SER A 22 -13.84 18.26 -7.60
CA SER A 22 -12.78 19.27 -7.58
C SER A 22 -12.82 20.05 -6.27
N LYS A 23 -11.69 20.14 -5.59
CA LYS A 23 -11.55 21.03 -4.42
C LYS A 23 -11.33 22.44 -4.94
N VAL A 24 -12.22 23.34 -4.61
CA VAL A 24 -12.14 24.76 -4.97
C VAL A 24 -11.86 25.57 -3.71
N LYS A 25 -10.90 26.51 -3.81
CA LYS A 25 -10.65 27.48 -2.75
C LYS A 25 -11.54 28.69 -3.04
N ASP A 26 -12.63 28.79 -2.33
CA ASP A 26 -13.51 29.94 -2.41
C ASP A 26 -12.90 31.07 -1.57
N PRO A 27 -12.71 32.28 -2.11
CA PRO A 27 -12.12 33.40 -1.39
C PRO A 27 -12.98 33.91 -0.23
N PHE A 28 -14.31 33.61 -0.23
CA PHE A 28 -15.24 34.07 0.80
C PHE A 28 -15.67 32.99 1.79
N PHE A 29 -15.77 31.71 1.33
CA PHE A 29 -16.27 30.58 2.13
C PHE A 29 -15.22 29.51 2.45
N GLY A 30 -13.96 29.73 2.08
CA GLY A 30 -12.86 28.80 2.38
C GLY A 30 -12.78 27.63 1.41
N LYS A 31 -12.53 26.40 1.92
CA LYS A 31 -12.39 25.20 1.08
C LYS A 31 -13.76 24.64 0.71
N GLY A 32 -14.12 24.71 -0.58
CA GLY A 32 -15.33 24.11 -1.13
C GLY A 32 -15.05 22.87 -1.97
N THR A 33 -16.07 22.06 -2.19
CA THR A 33 -16.00 20.89 -3.10
C THR A 33 -17.04 21.08 -4.19
N VAL A 34 -16.60 21.08 -5.44
CA VAL A 34 -17.50 21.12 -6.61
C VAL A 34 -17.58 19.72 -7.19
N VAL A 35 -18.79 19.21 -7.33
CA VAL A 35 -19.09 17.91 -7.95
C VAL A 35 -19.70 18.16 -9.31
N GLN A 36 -19.06 17.67 -10.36
CA GLN A 36 -19.57 17.74 -11.73
C GLN A 36 -19.91 16.35 -12.22
N HIS A 37 -21.10 16.22 -12.82
CA HIS A 37 -21.55 14.99 -13.48
C HIS A 37 -21.47 15.21 -14.99
N ILE A 38 -20.74 14.36 -15.68
CA ILE A 38 -20.54 14.41 -17.13
C ILE A 38 -21.07 13.10 -17.70
N VAL A 39 -22.12 13.16 -18.53
CA VAL A 39 -22.59 11.98 -19.24
C VAL A 39 -21.72 11.77 -20.48
N VAL A 40 -21.19 10.58 -20.65
CA VAL A 40 -20.35 10.22 -21.81
C VAL A 40 -21.25 10.05 -23.03
N THR A 41 -21.21 10.99 -23.95
CA THR A 41 -21.91 10.93 -25.24
C THR A 41 -20.90 10.86 -26.37
N LYS A 42 -21.36 10.50 -27.59
CA LYS A 42 -20.50 10.50 -28.78
C LYS A 42 -19.87 11.86 -29.06
N ASP A 43 -20.60 12.94 -28.78
CA ASP A 43 -20.15 14.30 -29.04
C ASP A 43 -19.16 14.84 -27.98
N ILE A 44 -19.27 14.33 -26.76
CA ILE A 44 -18.40 14.74 -25.65
C ILE A 44 -17.13 13.87 -25.60
N LEU A 45 -17.17 12.65 -26.10
CA LEU A 45 -16.06 11.71 -26.06
C LEU A 45 -14.73 12.28 -26.60
N PRO A 46 -14.68 12.96 -27.75
CA PRO A 46 -13.45 13.56 -28.26
C PRO A 46 -12.85 14.56 -27.26
N LYS A 47 -13.68 15.38 -26.64
CA LYS A 47 -13.25 16.37 -25.62
C LYS A 47 -12.73 15.71 -24.36
N LEU A 48 -13.31 14.57 -23.95
CA LEU A 48 -12.83 13.81 -22.80
C LEU A 48 -11.49 13.14 -23.09
N LEU A 49 -11.26 12.70 -24.33
CA LEU A 49 -9.96 12.15 -24.77
C LEU A 49 -8.89 13.25 -24.83
N GLU A 50 -9.20 14.39 -25.41
CA GLU A 50 -8.29 15.54 -25.46
C GLU A 50 -7.92 16.07 -24.08
N ALA A 51 -8.88 16.09 -23.16
CA ALA A 51 -8.66 16.48 -21.76
C ALA A 51 -7.95 15.39 -20.94
N GLY A 52 -7.65 14.21 -21.50
CA GLY A 52 -7.00 13.11 -20.81
C GLY A 52 -7.85 12.47 -19.70
N ILE A 53 -9.19 12.71 -19.70
CA ILE A 53 -10.11 12.13 -18.71
C ILE A 53 -10.40 10.66 -19.03
N VAL A 54 -10.44 10.32 -20.31
CA VAL A 54 -10.57 8.95 -20.83
C VAL A 54 -9.47 8.67 -21.86
N THR A 55 -9.21 7.40 -22.11
CA THR A 55 -8.21 6.93 -23.09
C THR A 55 -8.73 5.70 -23.84
N THR A 56 -8.30 5.49 -25.08
CA THR A 56 -8.59 4.28 -25.86
C THR A 56 -7.60 3.16 -25.55
N THR A 57 -6.44 3.49 -25.02
CA THR A 57 -5.47 2.50 -24.55
C THR A 57 -5.78 2.20 -23.09
N LYS A 58 -5.99 0.91 -22.75
CA LYS A 58 -6.18 0.54 -21.34
C LYS A 58 -4.94 1.00 -20.57
N PRO A 59 -5.04 1.98 -19.67
CA PRO A 59 -3.89 2.39 -18.90
C PRO A 59 -3.39 1.18 -18.14
N ALA A 60 -2.08 0.98 -18.14
CA ALA A 60 -1.46 0.10 -17.16
C ALA A 60 -2.01 0.58 -15.80
N LYS A 61 -2.73 -0.30 -15.09
CA LYS A 61 -3.51 0.08 -13.92
C LYS A 61 -2.71 1.04 -13.06
N SER A 62 -3.22 2.24 -12.91
CA SER A 62 -2.69 3.17 -11.94
C SER A 62 -2.77 2.43 -10.60
N VAL A 63 -1.62 2.20 -9.99
CA VAL A 63 -1.53 1.81 -8.60
C VAL A 63 -2.43 2.80 -7.87
N VAL A 64 -3.55 2.34 -7.32
CA VAL A 64 -4.34 3.14 -6.39
C VAL A 64 -3.34 3.46 -5.30
N GLU A 65 -2.93 4.71 -5.20
CA GLU A 65 -2.17 5.18 -4.05
C GLU A 65 -3.10 5.06 -2.84
N THR A 66 -3.19 3.85 -2.33
CA THR A 66 -3.70 3.63 -0.99
C THR A 66 -2.63 4.25 -0.12
N GLU A 67 -2.95 5.39 0.50
CA GLU A 67 -2.07 5.98 1.51
C GLU A 67 -1.83 4.90 2.56
N VAL A 68 -0.63 4.36 2.53
CA VAL A 68 -0.22 3.34 3.49
C VAL A 68 0.06 4.09 4.79
N PRO A 69 -0.60 3.72 5.91
CA PRO A 69 -0.31 4.36 7.19
C PRO A 69 1.17 4.27 7.51
N MET A 70 1.79 5.42 7.81
CA MET A 70 3.23 5.52 8.07
C MET A 70 3.56 5.41 9.55
N GLU A 71 2.55 5.45 10.43
CA GLU A 71 2.72 5.36 11.88
C GLU A 71 2.82 3.90 12.31
N LEU A 72 3.87 3.59 13.06
CA LEU A 72 4.10 2.26 13.66
C LEU A 72 2.94 1.85 14.57
N GLU A 73 2.39 2.79 15.31
CA GLU A 73 1.28 2.62 16.25
C GLU A 73 0.04 2.00 15.59
N TYR A 74 -0.25 2.38 14.34
CA TYR A 74 -1.34 1.79 13.56
C TYR A 74 -1.20 0.27 13.45
N TYR A 75 0.00 -0.21 13.15
CA TYR A 75 0.26 -1.64 12.95
C TYR A 75 0.29 -2.40 14.28
N ILE A 76 0.79 -1.77 15.35
CA ILE A 76 0.78 -2.33 16.69
C ILE A 76 -0.67 -2.50 17.18
N GLN A 77 -1.52 -1.49 17.01
CA GLN A 77 -2.94 -1.58 17.33
C GLN A 77 -3.62 -2.69 16.54
N LYS A 78 -3.37 -2.78 15.24
CA LYS A 78 -3.92 -3.81 14.38
C LYS A 78 -3.54 -5.24 14.81
N ILE A 79 -2.31 -5.44 15.28
CA ILE A 79 -1.85 -6.71 15.84
C ILE A 79 -2.59 -7.00 17.15
N ALA A 80 -2.68 -6.01 18.03
CA ALA A 80 -3.38 -6.14 19.31
C ALA A 80 -4.83 -6.56 19.09
N ASP A 81 -5.54 -5.91 18.17
CA ASP A 81 -6.93 -6.23 17.83
C ASP A 81 -7.08 -7.66 17.29
N LYS A 82 -6.21 -8.08 16.36
CA LYS A 82 -6.23 -9.43 15.78
C LYS A 82 -6.00 -10.54 16.80
N LEU A 83 -5.18 -10.27 17.81
CA LEU A 83 -4.82 -11.25 18.83
C LEU A 83 -5.67 -11.16 20.10
N GLY A 84 -6.57 -10.17 20.18
CA GLY A 84 -7.32 -9.88 21.41
C GLY A 84 -6.39 -9.44 22.56
N TRP A 85 -5.29 -8.77 22.24
CA TRP A 85 -4.31 -8.30 23.20
C TRP A 85 -4.47 -6.80 23.48
N LYS A 86 -3.94 -6.36 24.62
CA LYS A 86 -3.71 -4.94 24.85
C LYS A 86 -2.48 -4.48 24.09
N VAL A 87 -2.48 -3.22 23.62
CA VAL A 87 -1.35 -2.60 22.91
C VAL A 87 -0.05 -2.68 23.71
N GLU A 88 -0.12 -2.45 25.03
CA GLU A 88 1.03 -2.54 25.91
C GLU A 88 1.71 -3.92 25.88
N LYS A 89 0.94 -4.99 25.63
CA LYS A 89 1.50 -6.33 25.53
C LYS A 89 2.37 -6.49 24.29
N VAL A 90 1.97 -5.88 23.15
CA VAL A 90 2.77 -5.90 21.92
C VAL A 90 4.07 -5.11 22.12
N TYR A 91 4.00 -3.94 22.75
CA TYR A 91 5.19 -3.15 23.12
C TYR A 91 6.12 -3.89 24.07
N ASN A 92 5.57 -4.57 25.07
CA ASN A 92 6.37 -5.39 26.02
C ASN A 92 7.12 -6.51 25.30
N TYR A 93 6.54 -7.08 24.25
CA TYR A 93 7.23 -8.09 23.43
C TYR A 93 8.32 -7.46 22.57
N LEU A 94 8.07 -6.30 21.94
CA LEU A 94 9.08 -5.58 21.15
C LEU A 94 10.29 -5.14 22.00
N ASN A 95 10.05 -4.79 23.26
CA ASN A 95 11.07 -4.28 24.19
C ASN A 95 11.59 -5.36 25.15
N SER A 96 11.24 -6.63 24.96
CA SER A 96 11.70 -7.71 25.83
C SER A 96 13.21 -7.91 25.74
N VAL A 97 13.82 -8.26 26.86
CA VAL A 97 15.22 -8.68 26.92
C VAL A 97 15.45 -10.08 26.34
N ASP A 98 14.38 -10.87 26.18
CA ASP A 98 14.41 -12.16 25.51
C ASP A 98 14.53 -11.94 23.98
N ALA A 99 15.61 -12.43 23.38
CA ALA A 99 15.88 -12.21 21.95
C ALA A 99 14.80 -12.78 21.00
N ILE A 100 14.01 -13.76 21.46
CA ILE A 100 12.97 -14.41 20.64
C ILE A 100 11.73 -13.52 20.54
N LEU A 101 11.30 -12.91 21.65
CA LEU A 101 10.05 -12.14 21.71
C LEU A 101 10.08 -10.89 20.82
N PRO A 102 11.14 -10.05 20.84
CA PRO A 102 11.26 -8.93 19.92
C PRO A 102 11.26 -9.34 18.45
N ALA A 103 11.98 -10.42 18.11
CA ALA A 103 12.02 -10.91 16.74
C ALA A 103 10.64 -11.39 16.26
N ALA A 104 9.90 -12.09 17.10
CA ALA A 104 8.55 -12.54 16.79
C ALA A 104 7.58 -11.35 16.63
N ALA A 105 7.57 -10.40 17.56
CA ALA A 105 6.72 -9.21 17.49
C ALA A 105 7.06 -8.34 16.28
N PHE A 106 8.34 -8.15 16.00
CA PHE A 106 8.80 -7.43 14.82
C PHE A 106 8.36 -8.08 13.51
N SER A 107 8.46 -9.42 13.42
CA SER A 107 7.97 -10.16 12.24
C SER A 107 6.46 -9.99 12.03
N MET A 108 5.68 -9.90 13.10
CA MET A 108 4.24 -9.62 13.03
C MET A 108 3.97 -8.20 12.51
N VAL A 109 4.70 -7.20 12.98
CA VAL A 109 4.60 -5.81 12.50
C VAL A 109 4.92 -5.73 11.01
N LEU A 110 6.04 -6.29 10.58
CA LEU A 110 6.43 -6.31 9.17
C LEU A 110 5.38 -7.01 8.29
N ARG A 111 4.76 -8.08 8.81
CA ARG A 111 3.72 -8.79 8.06
C ARG A 111 2.47 -7.93 7.86
N GLU A 112 2.03 -7.18 8.86
CA GLU A 112 0.89 -6.27 8.71
C GLU A 112 1.19 -5.14 7.72
N ILE A 113 2.41 -4.59 7.76
CA ILE A 113 2.86 -3.59 6.78
C ILE A 113 2.86 -4.19 5.37
N ALA A 114 3.37 -5.42 5.21
CA ALA A 114 3.40 -6.09 3.90
C ALA A 114 1.98 -6.31 3.35
N ILE A 115 1.01 -6.69 4.20
CA ILE A 115 -0.40 -6.86 3.82
C ILE A 115 -0.99 -5.52 3.35
N GLU A 116 -0.72 -4.41 4.05
CA GLU A 116 -1.21 -3.09 3.63
C GLU A 116 -0.60 -2.66 2.29
N LEU A 117 0.70 -2.83 2.14
CA LEU A 117 1.41 -2.50 0.89
C LEU A 117 0.98 -3.38 -0.28
N ASP A 118 0.57 -4.63 -0.02
CA ASP A 118 0.15 -5.57 -1.07
C ASP A 118 -1.26 -5.28 -1.60
N LYS A 119 -2.09 -4.53 -0.87
CA LYS A 119 -3.46 -4.16 -1.29
C LYS A 119 -3.52 -3.38 -2.61
N LYS A 120 -2.46 -2.66 -2.96
CA LYS A 120 -2.37 -1.92 -4.22
C LYS A 120 -2.16 -2.81 -5.45
N TYR A 121 -1.85 -4.09 -5.24
CA TYR A 121 -1.65 -5.06 -6.31
C TYR A 121 -2.87 -5.97 -6.44
N GLU A 122 -3.21 -6.34 -7.68
CA GLU A 122 -4.40 -7.18 -7.95
C GLU A 122 -4.12 -8.66 -7.84
N ASP A 123 -2.87 -9.04 -8.02
CA ASP A 123 -2.45 -10.43 -8.00
C ASP A 123 -1.68 -10.74 -6.70
N HIS A 124 -1.56 -12.02 -6.39
CA HIS A 124 -0.84 -12.48 -5.22
C HIS A 124 0.67 -12.29 -5.36
N ILE A 125 1.37 -11.99 -4.26
CA ILE A 125 2.82 -11.79 -4.19
C ILE A 125 3.62 -12.95 -4.83
N GLU A 126 3.07 -14.15 -4.84
CA GLU A 126 3.65 -15.34 -5.47
C GLU A 126 3.89 -15.16 -6.98
N LYS A 127 3.12 -14.28 -7.64
CA LYS A 127 3.26 -13.93 -9.05
C LYS A 127 4.29 -12.84 -9.31
N SER A 128 4.75 -12.14 -8.29
CA SER A 128 5.77 -11.12 -8.45
C SER A 128 7.05 -11.71 -9.05
N PRO A 129 7.69 -11.07 -10.04
CA PRO A 129 8.95 -11.56 -10.62
C PRO A 129 10.08 -11.60 -9.59
N GLU A 130 10.06 -10.69 -8.66
CA GLU A 130 11.03 -10.53 -7.58
C GLU A 130 10.33 -10.27 -6.26
N ILE A 131 11.01 -10.57 -5.17
CA ILE A 131 10.57 -10.26 -3.82
C ILE A 131 11.74 -9.78 -2.98
N TYR A 132 11.43 -8.94 -2.02
CA TYR A 132 12.39 -8.32 -1.13
C TYR A 132 11.96 -8.52 0.32
N VAL A 133 12.94 -8.60 1.21
CA VAL A 133 12.75 -8.77 2.65
C VAL A 133 13.67 -7.82 3.41
N ILE A 134 13.30 -7.50 4.65
CA ILE A 134 14.20 -6.86 5.60
C ILE A 134 14.87 -7.96 6.41
N SER A 135 16.18 -8.06 6.30
CA SER A 135 16.98 -9.07 6.98
C SER A 135 16.94 -8.87 8.50
N MET A 136 16.60 -9.93 9.23
CA MET A 136 16.59 -9.92 10.70
C MET A 136 18.00 -10.06 11.29
N LEU A 137 19.02 -10.28 10.47
CA LEU A 137 20.41 -10.40 10.93
C LEU A 137 21.10 -9.05 11.04
N ASP A 138 20.82 -8.15 10.11
CA ASP A 138 21.54 -6.87 9.96
C ASP A 138 20.62 -5.69 9.55
N GLY A 139 19.31 -5.91 9.46
CA GLY A 139 18.34 -4.90 9.06
C GLY A 139 18.42 -4.47 7.59
N ARG A 140 19.22 -5.14 6.76
CA ARG A 140 19.38 -4.74 5.35
C ARG A 140 18.22 -5.21 4.49
N ILE A 141 17.92 -4.44 3.45
CA ILE A 141 16.99 -4.85 2.40
C ILE A 141 17.72 -5.80 1.46
N THR A 142 17.20 -7.02 1.34
CA THR A 142 17.78 -8.06 0.49
C THR A 142 16.74 -8.64 -0.47
N LYS A 143 17.18 -9.06 -1.66
CA LYS A 143 16.37 -9.82 -2.59
C LYS A 143 16.24 -11.24 -2.06
N ALA A 144 15.03 -11.76 -1.98
CA ALA A 144 14.77 -13.12 -1.52
C ALA A 144 14.49 -14.06 -2.68
N ASN A 145 14.81 -15.36 -2.50
CA ASN A 145 14.50 -16.37 -3.49
C ASN A 145 13.02 -16.81 -3.35
N LYS A 146 12.27 -16.76 -4.44
CA LYS A 146 10.86 -17.19 -4.51
C LYS A 146 10.62 -18.62 -4.03
N ALA A 147 11.54 -19.53 -4.28
CA ALA A 147 11.44 -20.92 -3.81
C ALA A 147 11.28 -20.99 -2.29
N HIS A 148 11.78 -19.99 -1.58
CA HIS A 148 11.67 -19.90 -0.13
C HIS A 148 10.34 -19.32 0.36
N ILE A 149 9.57 -18.59 -0.47
CA ILE A 149 8.28 -18.01 -0.06
C ILE A 149 7.30 -19.10 0.42
N LYS A 150 7.24 -20.24 -0.28
CA LYS A 150 6.36 -21.35 0.10
C LYS A 150 6.66 -21.88 1.50
N ASN A 151 7.93 -21.80 1.91
CA ASN A 151 8.38 -22.23 3.22
C ASN A 151 8.28 -21.12 4.28
N TYR A 152 8.17 -19.87 3.86
CA TYR A 152 8.18 -18.68 4.73
C TYR A 152 6.84 -17.97 4.81
N ARG A 153 5.74 -18.71 4.92
CA ARG A 153 4.39 -18.14 5.13
C ARG A 153 4.30 -17.14 6.30
N ASN A 154 5.31 -17.11 7.15
CA ASN A 154 5.40 -16.23 8.33
C ASN A 154 6.35 -15.04 8.14
N PHE A 155 7.04 -14.91 7.00
CA PHE A 155 7.94 -13.79 6.75
C PHE A 155 7.23 -12.70 5.95
N ALA A 156 7.48 -11.44 6.32
CA ALA A 156 7.06 -10.32 5.52
C ALA A 156 7.92 -10.24 4.26
N ALA A 157 7.28 -10.31 3.11
CA ALA A 157 7.91 -10.15 1.82
C ALA A 157 7.23 -9.02 1.06
N PHE A 158 8.01 -8.26 0.31
CA PHE A 158 7.59 -7.08 -0.44
C PHE A 158 7.87 -7.28 -1.92
N ARG A 159 7.02 -6.75 -2.79
CA ARG A 159 7.16 -6.92 -4.24
C ARG A 159 8.24 -6.07 -4.85
N THR A 160 8.52 -4.92 -4.26
CA THR A 160 9.48 -3.96 -4.81
C THR A 160 10.42 -3.45 -3.73
N VAL A 161 11.57 -2.95 -4.16
CA VAL A 161 12.50 -2.23 -3.28
C VAL A 161 11.83 -1.00 -2.66
N SER A 162 10.95 -0.33 -3.41
CA SER A 162 10.21 0.85 -2.91
C SER A 162 9.31 0.48 -1.74
N ASP A 163 8.52 -0.60 -1.85
CA ASP A 163 7.67 -1.09 -0.77
C ASP A 163 8.49 -1.48 0.46
N THR A 164 9.63 -2.13 0.23
CA THR A 164 10.53 -2.51 1.32
C THR A 164 11.13 -1.29 2.02
N LYS A 165 11.44 -0.22 1.27
CA LYS A 165 11.92 1.05 1.85
C LYS A 165 10.83 1.76 2.68
N ILE A 166 9.57 1.72 2.22
CA ILE A 166 8.44 2.24 3.01
C ILE A 166 8.33 1.45 4.31
N ALA A 167 8.29 0.12 4.24
CA ALA A 167 8.26 -0.72 5.43
C ALA A 167 9.44 -0.44 6.37
N TYR A 168 10.65 -0.33 5.81
CA TYR A 168 11.85 0.00 6.58
C TYR A 168 11.72 1.35 7.30
N SER A 169 11.16 2.39 6.65
CA SER A 169 10.99 3.70 7.29
C SER A 169 10.04 3.65 8.48
N ILE A 170 8.99 2.83 8.42
CA ILE A 170 8.02 2.64 9.52
C ILE A 170 8.67 1.94 10.72
N VAL A 171 9.53 0.95 10.49
CA VAL A 171 10.12 0.13 11.55
C VAL A 171 11.54 0.53 11.93
N ARG A 172 12.06 1.60 11.35
CA ARG A 172 13.48 2.01 11.48
C ARG A 172 13.96 2.11 12.93
N ASP A 173 13.14 2.67 13.78
CA ASP A 173 13.54 2.92 15.17
C ASP A 173 13.54 1.62 16.00
N ILE A 174 12.61 0.70 15.74
CA ILE A 174 12.67 -0.65 16.30
C ILE A 174 13.96 -1.36 15.86
N LEU A 175 14.29 -1.28 14.56
CA LEU A 175 15.53 -1.90 14.04
C LEU A 175 16.76 -1.35 14.71
N LYS A 176 16.84 -0.02 14.90
CA LYS A 176 17.98 0.60 15.61
C LYS A 176 18.12 0.05 17.01
N GLU A 177 17.02 -0.05 17.77
CA GLU A 177 17.06 -0.60 19.13
C GLU A 177 17.49 -2.08 19.13
N MET A 178 16.95 -2.89 18.22
CA MET A 178 17.30 -4.32 18.11
C MET A 178 18.77 -4.56 17.77
N PHE A 179 19.43 -3.62 17.06
CA PHE A 179 20.83 -3.76 16.61
C PHE A 179 21.83 -2.91 17.39
N LYS A 180 21.39 -2.12 18.38
CA LYS A 180 22.30 -1.30 19.22
C LYS A 180 23.31 -2.13 20.02
N ASN A 181 22.99 -3.37 20.33
CA ASN A 181 23.77 -4.24 21.20
C ASN A 181 24.50 -5.35 20.46
N LYS A 182 24.62 -5.23 19.14
CA LYS A 182 25.43 -6.12 18.28
C LYS A 182 26.61 -5.37 17.71
#